data_3909eafea5afef52b3180dbb966978dc
#
_entry.id   3909eafea5afef52b3180dbb966978dc
#
_cell.length_a   1.000
_cell.length_b   1.000
_cell.length_c   1.000
_cell.angle_alpha   90.00
_cell.angle_beta   90.00
_cell.angle_gamma   90.00
#
_symmetry.space_group_name_H-M   'P 1'
#
loop_
_entity.id
_entity.type
_entity.pdbx_description
1 polymer ?
#
loop_
_entity_poly.entity_id
_entity_poly.type
_entity_poly.pdbx_seq_one_letter_code
_entity_poly.pdbx_strand_id
1 'polypeptide(L)'
;MKSYLVGGAVRDALLGLPVKDRDWVVVGATPQQMLDAGYQQVGRDFPVFLHPQSREEYALARTERKSGAGYTGFTCYAAPDVTLEADLLRRDLTVNALAQDADGTIIDPYGGQNDLRQRLLRHVSPAFSEDPLRVLRVARFAARYAHLGFRIAEETQTLMAAMVEAGELAHLTPERVWKETESALTTRN
;
A
#
# COMPACT_ATOMS: atom_id res chain seq x y z
N MET A 1 -18.52 10.76 -4.87
CA MET A 1 -17.49 9.80 -5.32
C MET A 1 -16.32 10.57 -5.90
N LYS A 2 -15.12 10.39 -5.36
CA LYS A 2 -13.86 10.95 -5.87
C LYS A 2 -12.85 9.83 -6.00
N SER A 3 -12.08 9.84 -7.10
CA SER A 3 -11.02 8.84 -7.35
C SER A 3 -9.66 9.51 -7.29
N TYR A 4 -8.69 8.80 -6.70
CA TYR A 4 -7.33 9.26 -6.54
C TYR A 4 -6.37 8.17 -7.02
N LEU A 5 -5.38 8.53 -7.84
CA LEU A 5 -4.26 7.66 -8.15
C LEU A 5 -3.41 7.53 -6.88
N VAL A 6 -2.97 6.31 -6.51
CA VAL A 6 -2.31 6.12 -5.21
C VAL A 6 -1.07 5.23 -5.29
N GLY A 7 -0.26 5.31 -4.25
CA GLY A 7 0.78 4.33 -3.96
C GLY A 7 1.92 4.32 -4.96
N GLY A 8 2.21 3.13 -5.49
CA GLY A 8 3.34 2.88 -6.36
C GLY A 8 3.41 3.76 -7.60
N ALA A 9 2.26 4.02 -8.22
CA ALA A 9 2.18 4.87 -9.41
C ALA A 9 2.62 6.31 -9.13
N VAL A 10 2.13 6.89 -8.02
CA VAL A 10 2.50 8.27 -7.62
C VAL A 10 3.97 8.34 -7.23
N ARG A 11 4.44 7.37 -6.42
CA ARG A 11 5.86 7.27 -6.02
C ARG A 11 6.77 7.17 -7.24
N ASP A 12 6.51 6.24 -8.15
CA ASP A 12 7.39 5.97 -9.29
C ASP A 12 7.39 7.17 -10.26
N ALA A 13 6.25 7.85 -10.46
CA ALA A 13 6.18 9.09 -11.23
C ALA A 13 7.04 10.22 -10.61
N LEU A 14 6.96 10.41 -9.28
CA LEU A 14 7.78 11.40 -8.56
C LEU A 14 9.29 11.08 -8.59
N LEU A 15 9.65 9.81 -8.75
CA LEU A 15 11.05 9.37 -8.93
C LEU A 15 11.52 9.44 -10.39
N GLY A 16 10.64 9.78 -11.33
CA GLY A 16 10.94 9.74 -12.77
C GLY A 16 11.09 8.32 -13.32
N LEU A 17 10.52 7.33 -12.63
CA LEU A 17 10.54 5.92 -13.05
C LEU A 17 9.30 5.60 -13.89
N PRO A 18 9.39 4.59 -14.79
CA PRO A 18 8.23 4.12 -15.53
C PRO A 18 7.11 3.62 -14.61
N VAL A 19 5.91 4.18 -14.76
CA VAL A 19 4.71 3.71 -14.07
C VAL A 19 4.15 2.52 -14.85
N LYS A 20 4.14 1.34 -14.21
CA LYS A 20 3.65 0.09 -14.83
C LYS A 20 2.18 -0.14 -14.52
N ASP A 21 1.83 -0.08 -13.25
CA ASP A 21 0.49 -0.36 -12.76
C ASP A 21 -0.09 0.89 -12.10
N ARG A 22 -1.37 1.12 -12.29
CA ARG A 22 -2.10 2.26 -11.73
C ARG A 22 -3.21 1.75 -10.83
N ASP A 23 -3.05 2.01 -9.53
CA ASP A 23 -4.04 1.70 -8.51
C ASP A 23 -4.79 2.98 -8.13
N TRP A 24 -6.11 2.86 -8.04
CA TRP A 24 -6.99 3.97 -7.69
C TRP A 24 -7.72 3.70 -6.39
N VAL A 25 -7.86 4.72 -5.56
CA VAL A 25 -8.74 4.71 -4.39
C VAL A 25 -9.95 5.58 -4.65
N VAL A 26 -11.12 5.05 -4.35
CA VAL A 26 -12.41 5.74 -4.48
C VAL A 26 -12.94 6.07 -3.09
N VAL A 27 -13.17 7.35 -2.84
CA VAL A 27 -13.73 7.89 -1.59
C VAL A 27 -15.18 8.31 -1.80
N GLY A 28 -16.03 8.04 -0.82
CA GLY A 28 -17.43 8.47 -0.85
C GLY A 28 -18.31 7.67 -1.80
N ALA A 29 -18.00 6.38 -2.01
CA ALA A 29 -18.81 5.48 -2.82
C ALA A 29 -19.12 4.17 -2.08
N THR A 30 -20.22 3.54 -2.46
CA THR A 30 -20.59 2.19 -2.07
C THR A 30 -20.22 1.19 -3.19
N PRO A 31 -20.11 -0.13 -2.89
CA PRO A 31 -19.93 -1.16 -3.92
C PRO A 31 -21.03 -1.10 -5.00
N GLN A 32 -22.28 -0.86 -4.60
CA GLN A 32 -23.40 -0.77 -5.55
C GLN A 32 -23.23 0.40 -6.51
N GLN A 33 -22.80 1.56 -6.02
CA GLN A 33 -22.57 2.72 -6.89
C GLN A 33 -21.43 2.48 -7.90
N MET A 34 -20.42 1.67 -7.54
CA MET A 34 -19.36 1.27 -8.48
C MET A 34 -19.93 0.35 -9.58
N LEU A 35 -20.76 -0.63 -9.20
CA LEU A 35 -21.43 -1.53 -10.16
C LEU A 35 -22.36 -0.77 -11.09
N ASP A 36 -23.17 0.14 -10.56
CA ASP A 36 -24.10 0.99 -11.33
C ASP A 36 -23.34 1.90 -12.33
N ALA A 37 -22.11 2.29 -11.98
CA ALA A 37 -21.21 3.05 -12.87
C ALA A 37 -20.50 2.16 -13.90
N GLY A 38 -20.78 0.86 -13.96
CA GLY A 38 -20.26 -0.08 -14.95
C GLY A 38 -18.91 -0.72 -14.59
N TYR A 39 -18.42 -0.52 -13.36
CA TYR A 39 -17.22 -1.21 -12.90
C TYR A 39 -17.52 -2.69 -12.64
N GLN A 40 -16.54 -3.55 -12.86
CA GLN A 40 -16.62 -4.98 -12.60
C GLN A 40 -15.93 -5.33 -11.29
N GLN A 41 -16.66 -5.84 -10.32
CA GLN A 41 -16.06 -6.29 -9.05
C GLN A 41 -15.21 -7.54 -9.28
N VAL A 42 -13.98 -7.53 -8.71
CA VAL A 42 -13.04 -8.65 -8.67
C VAL A 42 -12.58 -8.86 -7.22
N GLY A 43 -12.27 -10.12 -6.87
CA GLY A 43 -11.92 -10.48 -5.50
C GLY A 43 -13.14 -10.75 -4.62
N ARG A 44 -12.99 -11.69 -3.69
CA ARG A 44 -14.06 -12.09 -2.74
C ARG A 44 -14.00 -11.32 -1.43
N ASP A 45 -12.77 -11.06 -0.97
CA ASP A 45 -12.54 -10.57 0.39
C ASP A 45 -12.41 -9.02 0.46
N PHE A 46 -12.08 -8.39 -0.67
CA PHE A 46 -11.91 -6.94 -0.75
C PHE A 46 -12.63 -6.36 -1.97
N PRO A 47 -13.34 -5.25 -1.81
CA PRO A 47 -14.05 -4.60 -2.91
C PRO A 47 -13.04 -3.88 -3.85
N VAL A 48 -12.44 -4.63 -4.74
CA VAL A 48 -11.65 -4.14 -5.88
C VAL A 48 -12.51 -4.21 -7.13
N PHE A 49 -12.44 -3.18 -7.95
CA PHE A 49 -13.25 -3.02 -9.15
C PHE A 49 -12.35 -2.71 -10.34
N LEU A 50 -12.62 -3.34 -11.47
CA LEU A 50 -11.95 -3.01 -12.73
C LEU A 50 -12.74 -1.94 -13.49
N HIS A 51 -12.04 -0.89 -13.92
CA HIS A 51 -12.64 0.15 -14.73
C HIS A 51 -13.13 -0.42 -16.07
N PRO A 52 -14.33 -0.07 -16.55
CA PRO A 52 -14.95 -0.73 -17.70
C PRO A 52 -14.13 -0.63 -19.00
N GLN A 53 -13.36 0.45 -19.17
CA GLN A 53 -12.59 0.70 -20.38
C GLN A 53 -11.08 0.44 -20.18
N SER A 54 -10.44 1.09 -19.18
CA SER A 54 -8.99 0.98 -18.97
C SER A 54 -8.56 -0.31 -18.31
N ARG A 55 -9.47 -1.02 -17.63
CA ARG A 55 -9.21 -2.22 -16.83
C ARG A 55 -8.28 -1.99 -15.64
N GLU A 56 -7.98 -0.74 -15.33
CA GLU A 56 -7.23 -0.37 -14.13
C GLU A 56 -8.01 -0.71 -12.85
N GLU A 57 -7.30 -0.98 -11.78
CA GLU A 57 -7.87 -1.39 -10.49
C GLU A 57 -8.29 -0.19 -9.65
N TYR A 58 -9.54 -0.22 -9.20
CA TYR A 58 -10.15 0.75 -8.31
C TYR A 58 -10.59 0.06 -7.02
N ALA A 59 -10.07 0.51 -5.88
CA ALA A 59 -10.49 0.02 -4.57
C ALA A 59 -11.27 1.10 -3.83
N LEU A 60 -12.32 0.74 -3.09
CA LEU A 60 -12.94 1.67 -2.17
C LEU A 60 -11.97 2.00 -1.03
N ALA A 61 -11.97 3.26 -0.60
CA ALA A 61 -11.25 3.67 0.59
C ALA A 61 -11.66 2.81 1.78
N ARG A 62 -10.68 2.32 2.55
CA ARG A 62 -10.94 1.38 3.64
C ARG A 62 -10.00 1.55 4.81
N THR A 63 -10.49 1.14 5.97
CA THR A 63 -9.65 0.88 7.14
C THR A 63 -9.57 -0.62 7.40
N GLU A 64 -8.49 -1.05 8.00
CA GLU A 64 -8.26 -2.44 8.39
C GLU A 64 -8.08 -2.47 9.90
N ARG A 65 -8.76 -3.40 10.58
CA ARG A 65 -8.59 -3.63 12.02
C ARG A 65 -8.23 -5.09 12.24
N LYS A 66 -7.19 -5.31 13.02
CA LYS A 66 -6.81 -6.66 13.46
C LYS A 66 -7.90 -7.20 14.39
N SER A 67 -8.56 -8.27 14.02
CA SER A 67 -9.62 -8.95 14.79
C SER A 67 -9.19 -10.32 15.31
N GLY A 68 -7.95 -10.77 15.02
CA GLY A 68 -7.42 -12.07 15.45
C GLY A 68 -5.96 -12.27 15.08
N ALA A 69 -5.41 -13.44 15.35
CA ALA A 69 -4.05 -13.80 14.96
C ALA A 69 -3.98 -14.24 13.49
N GLY A 70 -2.88 -13.90 12.80
CA GLY A 70 -2.62 -14.29 11.41
C GLY A 70 -3.38 -13.47 10.37
N TYR A 71 -3.28 -13.89 9.08
CA TYR A 71 -3.82 -13.18 7.92
C TYR A 71 -5.36 -13.09 7.88
N THR A 72 -6.07 -14.08 8.42
CA THR A 72 -7.53 -14.12 8.46
C THR A 72 -8.14 -13.23 9.56
N GLY A 73 -7.29 -12.60 10.37
CA GLY A 73 -7.69 -11.79 11.52
C GLY A 73 -7.90 -10.30 11.19
N PHE A 74 -8.10 -9.90 9.94
CA PHE A 74 -8.40 -8.50 9.59
C PHE A 74 -9.87 -8.33 9.22
N THR A 75 -10.52 -7.37 9.84
CA THR A 75 -11.81 -6.87 9.40
C THR A 75 -11.59 -5.63 8.56
N CYS A 76 -11.97 -5.71 7.29
CA CYS A 76 -11.95 -4.58 6.37
C CYS A 76 -13.26 -3.80 6.50
N TYR A 77 -13.16 -2.51 6.78
CA TYR A 77 -14.29 -1.58 6.76
C TYR A 77 -14.13 -0.64 5.57
N ALA A 78 -14.98 -0.81 4.58
CA ALA A 78 -15.04 0.03 3.37
C ALA A 78 -16.44 0.63 3.26
N ALA A 79 -16.57 1.89 3.62
CA ALA A 79 -17.83 2.63 3.60
C ALA A 79 -17.59 4.07 3.13
N PRO A 80 -18.62 4.80 2.68
CA PRO A 80 -18.47 6.14 2.12
C PRO A 80 -17.90 7.19 3.08
N ASP A 81 -17.92 6.93 4.39
CA ASP A 81 -17.36 7.78 5.44
C ASP A 81 -15.84 7.61 5.64
N VAL A 82 -15.22 6.59 5.03
CA VAL A 82 -13.78 6.41 5.10
C VAL A 82 -13.09 7.47 4.25
N THR A 83 -12.22 8.26 4.89
CA THR A 83 -11.47 9.33 4.21
C THR A 83 -10.26 8.79 3.46
N LEU A 84 -9.71 9.58 2.55
CA LEU A 84 -8.47 9.27 1.85
C LEU A 84 -7.31 9.10 2.84
N GLU A 85 -7.20 10.01 3.82
CA GLU A 85 -6.15 9.99 4.84
C GLU A 85 -6.20 8.70 5.66
N ALA A 86 -7.40 8.22 6.02
CA ALA A 86 -7.57 6.97 6.74
C ALA A 86 -7.11 5.76 5.92
N ASP A 87 -7.37 5.73 4.61
CA ASP A 87 -6.85 4.70 3.71
C ASP A 87 -5.32 4.76 3.57
N LEU A 88 -4.76 5.97 3.46
CA LEU A 88 -3.32 6.15 3.34
C LEU A 88 -2.59 5.78 4.65
N LEU A 89 -3.18 6.04 5.83
CA LEU A 89 -2.60 5.76 7.14
C LEU A 89 -2.30 4.28 7.37
N ARG A 90 -3.13 3.38 6.84
CA ARG A 90 -2.96 1.92 7.00
C ARG A 90 -1.89 1.32 6.09
N ARG A 91 -1.29 2.10 5.18
CA ARG A 91 -0.28 1.61 4.23
C ARG A 91 1.05 1.31 4.93
N ASP A 92 1.92 0.59 4.22
CA ASP A 92 3.21 0.14 4.76
C ASP A 92 4.23 1.28 4.93
N LEU A 93 4.49 2.03 3.85
CA LEU A 93 5.55 3.05 3.82
C LEU A 93 4.98 4.41 3.42
N THR A 94 5.55 5.49 3.97
CA THR A 94 5.18 6.88 3.63
C THR A 94 5.26 7.15 2.14
N VAL A 95 6.29 6.62 1.47
CA VAL A 95 6.48 6.73 0.02
C VAL A 95 5.39 6.02 -0.81
N ASN A 96 4.64 5.12 -0.20
CA ASN A 96 3.48 4.44 -0.78
C ASN A 96 2.14 5.01 -0.29
N ALA A 97 2.17 5.95 0.68
CA ALA A 97 1.00 6.62 1.24
C ALA A 97 0.78 8.01 0.60
N LEU A 98 1.02 8.07 -0.69
CA LEU A 98 0.82 9.24 -1.55
C LEU A 98 -0.42 9.04 -2.41
N ALA A 99 -1.14 10.11 -2.67
CA ALA A 99 -2.23 10.14 -3.61
C ALA A 99 -2.09 11.32 -4.57
N GLN A 100 -2.69 11.20 -5.74
CA GLN A 100 -2.79 12.28 -6.73
C GLN A 100 -4.25 12.38 -7.17
N ASP A 101 -4.79 13.57 -7.16
CA ASP A 101 -6.15 13.81 -7.64
C ASP A 101 -6.19 14.05 -9.16
N ALA A 102 -7.38 14.34 -9.68
CA ALA A 102 -7.61 14.46 -11.12
C ALA A 102 -6.93 15.68 -11.76
N ASP A 103 -6.60 16.71 -10.99
CA ASP A 103 -5.88 17.90 -11.48
C ASP A 103 -4.36 17.78 -11.37
N GLY A 104 -3.88 16.63 -10.85
CA GLY A 104 -2.46 16.36 -10.68
C GLY A 104 -1.89 16.79 -9.32
N THR A 105 -2.70 17.34 -8.42
CA THR A 105 -2.26 17.74 -7.08
C THR A 105 -1.88 16.52 -6.25
N ILE A 106 -0.69 16.55 -5.63
CA ILE A 106 -0.21 15.48 -4.74
C ILE A 106 -0.74 15.71 -3.34
N ILE A 107 -1.42 14.69 -2.81
CA ILE A 107 -1.94 14.64 -1.44
C ILE A 107 -0.99 13.76 -0.63
N ASP A 108 -0.32 14.33 0.35
CA ASP A 108 0.76 13.72 1.13
C ASP A 108 0.60 14.03 2.63
N PRO A 109 -0.33 13.39 3.32
CA PRO A 109 -0.57 13.66 4.73
C PRO A 109 0.52 13.11 5.66
N TYR A 110 1.38 12.20 5.18
CA TYR A 110 2.37 11.48 6.00
C TYR A 110 3.83 11.74 5.61
N GLY A 111 4.09 12.74 4.75
CA GLY A 111 5.44 13.21 4.43
C GLY A 111 6.21 12.31 3.47
N GLY A 112 5.51 11.51 2.66
CA GLY A 112 6.12 10.60 1.69
C GLY A 112 6.99 11.30 0.66
N GLN A 113 6.64 12.52 0.20
CA GLN A 113 7.47 13.29 -0.71
C GLN A 113 8.81 13.70 -0.06
N ASN A 114 8.80 14.01 1.25
CA ASN A 114 10.03 14.32 1.96
C ASN A 114 10.91 13.09 2.06
N ASP A 115 10.35 11.93 2.41
CA ASP A 115 11.08 10.67 2.48
C ASP A 115 11.61 10.24 1.10
N LEU A 116 10.88 10.50 0.00
CA LEU A 116 11.40 10.31 -1.36
C LEU A 116 12.64 11.14 -1.63
N ARG A 117 12.64 12.44 -1.26
CA ARG A 117 13.81 13.31 -1.43
C ARG A 117 15.01 12.85 -0.60
N GLN A 118 14.75 12.38 0.62
CA GLN A 118 15.78 11.86 1.54
C GLN A 118 16.20 10.41 1.25
N ARG A 119 15.55 9.74 0.31
CA ARG A 119 15.78 8.33 -0.01
C ARG A 119 15.53 7.41 1.20
N LEU A 120 14.44 7.64 1.93
CA LEU A 120 14.07 6.89 3.12
C LEU A 120 12.85 5.99 2.87
N LEU A 121 12.94 4.77 3.38
CA LEU A 121 11.82 3.84 3.52
C LEU A 121 11.36 3.87 4.97
N ARG A 122 10.32 4.65 5.24
CA ARG A 122 9.76 4.88 6.57
C ARG A 122 8.36 4.30 6.66
N HIS A 123 8.02 3.58 7.74
CA HIS A 123 6.65 3.15 7.98
C HIS A 123 5.72 4.34 8.25
N VAL A 124 4.45 4.20 7.86
CA VAL A 124 3.47 5.30 7.97
C VAL A 124 3.03 5.53 9.42
N SER A 125 2.74 4.44 10.13
CA SER A 125 2.13 4.49 11.47
C SER A 125 2.43 3.20 12.26
N PRO A 126 2.12 3.17 13.57
CA PRO A 126 2.22 1.94 14.38
C PRO A 126 1.40 0.76 13.85
N ALA A 127 0.36 1.00 13.04
CA ALA A 127 -0.38 -0.05 12.35
C ALA A 127 0.48 -0.89 11.39
N PHE A 128 1.72 -0.48 11.13
CA PHE A 128 2.71 -1.28 10.40
C PHE A 128 2.88 -2.67 11.01
N SER A 129 2.90 -2.78 12.33
CA SER A 129 3.09 -4.04 13.05
C SER A 129 1.88 -5.00 12.97
N GLU A 130 0.74 -4.55 12.47
CA GLU A 130 -0.45 -5.40 12.33
C GLU A 130 -0.29 -6.49 11.27
N ASP A 131 0.50 -6.24 10.20
CA ASP A 131 0.79 -7.23 9.15
C ASP A 131 2.30 -7.53 9.08
N PRO A 132 2.75 -8.69 9.60
CA PRO A 132 4.16 -9.09 9.56
C PRO A 132 4.76 -9.18 8.15
N LEU A 133 3.96 -9.35 7.10
CA LEU A 133 4.43 -9.35 5.72
C LEU A 133 5.11 -8.02 5.34
N ARG A 134 4.74 -6.93 6.01
CA ARG A 134 5.32 -5.60 5.74
C ARG A 134 6.83 -5.58 5.97
N VAL A 135 7.37 -6.40 6.86
CA VAL A 135 8.82 -6.59 7.04
C VAL A 135 9.47 -7.06 5.73
N LEU A 136 8.91 -8.10 5.11
CA LEU A 136 9.41 -8.62 3.83
C LEU A 136 9.19 -7.63 2.69
N ARG A 137 8.08 -6.91 2.68
CA ARG A 137 7.80 -5.84 1.72
C ARG A 137 8.83 -4.73 1.78
N VAL A 138 9.21 -4.28 2.98
CA VAL A 138 10.26 -3.27 3.17
C VAL A 138 11.60 -3.79 2.65
N ALA A 139 11.98 -5.04 2.96
CA ALA A 139 13.18 -5.66 2.44
C ALA A 139 13.18 -5.69 0.89
N ARG A 140 12.06 -6.04 0.27
CA ARG A 140 11.90 -5.98 -1.19
C ARG A 140 12.04 -4.57 -1.75
N PHE A 141 11.44 -3.57 -1.12
CA PHE A 141 11.60 -2.18 -1.55
C PHE A 141 13.05 -1.68 -1.36
N ALA A 142 13.71 -2.07 -0.28
CA ALA A 142 15.12 -1.77 -0.07
C ALA A 142 16.00 -2.38 -1.18
N ALA A 143 15.76 -3.63 -1.55
CA ALA A 143 16.44 -4.26 -2.68
C ALA A 143 16.13 -3.52 -4.00
N ARG A 144 14.85 -3.25 -4.29
CA ARG A 144 14.41 -2.60 -5.52
C ARG A 144 15.02 -1.20 -5.71
N TYR A 145 15.17 -0.43 -4.65
CA TYR A 145 15.62 0.97 -4.72
C TYR A 145 17.04 1.17 -4.20
N ALA A 146 17.81 0.09 -3.97
CA ALA A 146 19.21 0.16 -3.53
C ALA A 146 20.05 1.02 -4.47
N HIS A 147 19.91 0.81 -5.78
CA HIS A 147 20.61 1.56 -6.82
C HIS A 147 20.28 3.07 -6.84
N LEU A 148 19.16 3.47 -6.27
CA LEU A 148 18.77 4.89 -6.11
C LEU A 148 19.23 5.47 -4.75
N GLY A 149 19.95 4.69 -3.94
CA GLY A 149 20.46 5.13 -2.64
C GLY A 149 19.42 5.14 -1.51
N PHE A 150 18.31 4.42 -1.65
CA PHE A 150 17.32 4.29 -0.58
C PHE A 150 17.86 3.45 0.57
N ARG A 151 17.51 3.88 1.79
CA ARG A 151 17.81 3.19 3.05
C ARG A 151 16.54 3.11 3.90
N ILE A 152 16.49 2.11 4.77
CA ILE A 152 15.39 1.99 5.73
C ILE A 152 15.63 2.99 6.86
N ALA A 153 14.60 3.74 7.25
CA ALA A 153 14.66 4.67 8.38
C ALA A 153 14.92 3.91 9.68
N GLU A 154 15.70 4.49 10.60
CA GLU A 154 16.16 3.85 11.83
C GLU A 154 15.00 3.33 12.70
N GLU A 155 13.98 4.16 12.89
CA GLU A 155 12.78 3.78 13.63
C GLU A 155 12.00 2.61 12.97
N THR A 156 12.07 2.52 11.63
CA THR A 156 11.45 1.40 10.89
C THR A 156 12.28 0.12 11.07
N GLN A 157 13.60 0.21 11.04
CA GLN A 157 14.49 -0.92 11.34
C GLN A 157 14.26 -1.44 12.75
N THR A 158 14.16 -0.56 13.72
CA THR A 158 13.88 -0.92 15.13
C THR A 158 12.55 -1.64 15.27
N LEU A 159 11.49 -1.12 14.61
CA LEU A 159 10.17 -1.76 14.62
C LEU A 159 10.19 -3.14 13.96
N MET A 160 10.85 -3.26 12.79
CA MET A 160 11.00 -4.53 12.08
C MET A 160 11.77 -5.56 12.92
N ALA A 161 12.85 -5.17 13.59
CA ALA A 161 13.62 -6.03 14.48
C ALA A 161 12.75 -6.56 15.62
N ALA A 162 12.01 -5.69 16.28
CA ALA A 162 11.10 -6.07 17.37
C ALA A 162 10.02 -7.08 16.89
N MET A 163 9.47 -6.90 15.69
CA MET A 163 8.51 -7.85 15.10
C MET A 163 9.13 -9.22 14.82
N VAL A 164 10.39 -9.25 14.35
CA VAL A 164 11.13 -10.50 14.12
C VAL A 164 11.42 -11.21 15.43
N GLU A 165 11.92 -10.49 16.44
CA GLU A 165 12.20 -11.01 17.77
C GLU A 165 10.94 -11.56 18.49
N ALA A 166 9.78 -10.93 18.28
CA ALA A 166 8.49 -11.40 18.76
C ALA A 166 7.97 -12.65 18.03
N GLY A 167 8.65 -13.12 16.96
CA GLY A 167 8.25 -14.31 16.21
C GLY A 167 7.05 -14.08 15.26
N GLU A 168 6.64 -12.84 15.00
CA GLU A 168 5.45 -12.53 14.22
C GLU A 168 5.53 -13.08 12.77
N LEU A 169 6.74 -13.20 12.19
CA LEU A 169 6.93 -13.72 10.83
C LEU A 169 6.64 -15.21 10.70
N ALA A 170 6.68 -15.97 11.80
CA ALA A 170 6.36 -17.41 11.79
C ALA A 170 4.88 -17.70 11.42
N HIS A 171 4.01 -16.71 11.53
CA HIS A 171 2.60 -16.82 11.17
C HIS A 171 2.29 -16.51 9.69
N LEU A 172 3.30 -16.15 8.90
CA LEU A 172 3.12 -15.89 7.47
C LEU A 172 2.96 -17.18 6.69
N THR A 173 2.03 -17.20 5.73
CA THR A 173 1.89 -18.35 4.83
C THR A 173 3.06 -18.40 3.83
N PRO A 174 3.52 -19.62 3.47
CA PRO A 174 4.65 -19.79 2.53
C PRO A 174 4.45 -19.05 1.21
N GLU A 175 3.23 -19.00 0.69
CA GLU A 175 2.92 -18.34 -0.59
C GLU A 175 3.15 -16.82 -0.51
N ARG A 176 2.78 -16.19 0.62
CA ARG A 176 3.00 -14.75 0.84
C ARG A 176 4.50 -14.45 0.96
N VAL A 177 5.23 -15.28 1.71
CA VAL A 177 6.69 -15.17 1.86
C VAL A 177 7.37 -15.32 0.52
N TRP A 178 6.99 -16.37 -0.23
CA TRP A 178 7.56 -16.63 -1.56
C TRP A 178 7.38 -15.47 -2.51
N LYS A 179 6.17 -14.92 -2.61
CA LYS A 179 5.86 -13.80 -3.52
C LYS A 179 6.73 -12.58 -3.27
N GLU A 180 6.95 -12.19 -2.02
CA GLU A 180 7.81 -11.06 -1.68
C GLU A 180 9.29 -11.37 -1.93
N THR A 181 9.73 -12.59 -1.59
CA THR A 181 11.11 -13.03 -1.78
C THR A 181 11.47 -13.14 -3.27
N GLU A 182 10.63 -13.80 -4.06
CA GLU A 182 10.82 -13.91 -5.52
C GLU A 182 10.89 -12.53 -6.17
N SER A 183 9.97 -11.63 -5.80
CA SER A 183 9.96 -10.25 -6.31
C SER A 183 11.24 -9.48 -5.91
N ALA A 184 11.80 -9.73 -4.73
CA ALA A 184 13.05 -9.12 -4.31
C ALA A 184 14.25 -9.65 -5.13
N LEU A 185 14.32 -10.97 -5.32
CA LEU A 185 15.42 -11.63 -6.04
C LEU A 185 15.43 -11.35 -7.55
N THR A 186 14.26 -11.12 -8.12
CA THR A 186 14.11 -10.80 -9.56
C THR A 186 14.23 -9.31 -9.87
N THR A 187 14.44 -8.48 -8.85
CA THR A 187 14.70 -7.04 -9.04
C THR A 187 16.02 -6.86 -9.80
N ARG A 188 15.94 -6.23 -10.97
CA ARG A 188 17.12 -5.81 -11.73
C ARG A 188 17.51 -4.40 -11.26
N ASN A 189 18.64 -4.28 -10.65
CA ASN A 189 19.28 -3.01 -10.29
C ASN A 189 20.12 -2.48 -11.45
#